data_dcb349ba89a44a3be6230199c6ef4b68
#
_entry.id   dcb349ba89a44a3be6230199c6ef4b68
#
_cell.length_a   1.000
_cell.length_b   1.000
_cell.length_c   1.000
_cell.angle_alpha   90.00
_cell.angle_beta   90.00
_cell.angle_gamma   90.00
#
_symmetry.space_group_name_H-M   'P 1'
#
loop_
_entity.id
_entity.type
_entity.pdbx_description
1 polymer ?
#
loop_
_entity_poly.entity_id
_entity_poly.type
_entity_poly.pdbx_seq_one_letter_code
_entity_poly.pdbx_strand_id
1 'polypeptide(L)'
;FCLSRGLGDVYKRQRVHPGQKQRIVRLLQEKGMVVAMTGDGVNDAPALAKADIGVAMGITGTEVAKEASKIVITDDRFSTIVEAIAEGRLVYRNIKKLILFLFVTSIDEVVILFLALVAGFGPPLLAIHVLWINLVTEGVLTINLIMDPPEGEEMKVRPVPLSEPLLDRALLSRIPLMVIASVASVFGWFLFRTYQGVSHDLVRTETFTALAVSQWWNVLNCRSTTHSVLSREIFSNHWLILGLIAANLLQLAVVYLPFMNEFFHIEPISLESFVMIGVVTSLVLWVEEARKWLARRREARSGAK
;
A
#
# COMPACT_ATOMS: atom_id res chain seq x y z
N PHE A 1 -8.88 -28.60 -22.24
CA PHE A 1 -9.39 -27.66 -21.24
C PHE A 1 -9.36 -28.31 -19.85
N CYS A 2 -8.58 -27.79 -18.93
CA CYS A 2 -8.51 -28.29 -17.55
C CYS A 2 -9.20 -27.31 -16.61
N LEU A 3 -10.18 -27.76 -15.86
CA LEU A 3 -10.80 -27.05 -14.76
C LEU A 3 -10.25 -27.60 -13.44
N SER A 4 -9.58 -26.78 -12.67
CA SER A 4 -9.16 -27.11 -11.31
C SER A 4 -10.14 -26.49 -10.32
N ARG A 5 -10.74 -27.30 -9.48
CA ARG A 5 -11.58 -26.89 -8.35
C ARG A 5 -10.82 -27.16 -7.07
N GLY A 6 -10.04 -26.17 -6.64
CA GLY A 6 -9.12 -26.38 -5.53
C GLY A 6 -7.97 -27.33 -5.89
N LEU A 7 -7.09 -27.65 -4.96
CA LEU A 7 -5.94 -28.55 -5.19
C LEU A 7 -6.32 -30.04 -5.37
N GLY A 8 -7.60 -30.40 -5.48
CA GLY A 8 -8.07 -31.80 -5.50
C GLY A 8 -8.69 -32.33 -6.78
N ASP A 9 -9.42 -31.52 -7.54
CA ASP A 9 -10.19 -32.02 -8.67
C ASP A 9 -9.87 -31.30 -9.98
N VAL A 10 -9.15 -31.98 -10.88
CA VAL A 10 -8.89 -31.51 -12.24
C VAL A 10 -9.86 -32.20 -13.21
N TYR A 11 -10.82 -31.45 -13.75
CA TYR A 11 -11.71 -31.95 -14.78
C TYR A 11 -11.16 -31.68 -16.17
N LYS A 12 -10.87 -32.72 -16.94
CA LYS A 12 -10.39 -32.63 -18.30
C LYS A 12 -11.54 -32.89 -19.28
N ARG A 13 -11.91 -31.89 -20.10
CA ARG A 13 -12.88 -32.05 -21.20
C ARG A 13 -12.15 -31.89 -22.53
N GLN A 14 -12.18 -32.92 -23.36
CA GLN A 14 -11.54 -32.93 -24.67
C GLN A 14 -12.59 -32.72 -25.78
N ARG A 15 -12.15 -32.18 -26.94
CA ARG A 15 -12.98 -31.97 -28.15
C ARG A 15 -14.19 -31.08 -27.90
N VAL A 16 -14.00 -29.97 -27.22
CA VAL A 16 -15.06 -29.00 -26.87
C VAL A 16 -15.27 -28.03 -28.03
N HIS A 17 -16.53 -27.89 -28.49
CA HIS A 17 -16.90 -26.90 -29.50
C HIS A 17 -16.76 -25.45 -28.96
N PRO A 18 -16.51 -24.43 -29.84
CA PRO A 18 -16.35 -23.02 -29.41
C PRO A 18 -17.50 -22.53 -28.53
N GLY A 19 -18.77 -22.82 -28.89
CA GLY A 19 -19.93 -22.44 -28.11
C GLY A 19 -19.98 -23.10 -26.72
N GLN A 20 -19.42 -24.30 -26.57
CA GLN A 20 -19.35 -24.98 -25.27
C GLN A 20 -18.25 -24.33 -24.38
N LYS A 21 -17.12 -23.89 -24.96
CA LYS A 21 -16.07 -23.14 -24.23
C LYS A 21 -16.66 -21.86 -23.64
N GLN A 22 -17.37 -21.08 -24.44
CA GLN A 22 -18.03 -19.85 -23.98
C GLN A 22 -19.10 -20.14 -22.90
N ARG A 23 -19.89 -21.24 -23.06
CA ARG A 23 -20.86 -21.63 -22.04
C ARG A 23 -20.21 -22.02 -20.72
N ILE A 24 -19.07 -22.70 -20.74
CA ILE A 24 -18.34 -23.07 -19.53
C ILE A 24 -17.84 -21.80 -18.81
N VAL A 25 -17.26 -20.85 -19.54
CA VAL A 25 -16.84 -19.55 -18.98
C VAL A 25 -18.01 -18.87 -18.27
N ARG A 26 -19.15 -18.75 -18.96
CA ARG A 26 -20.36 -18.13 -18.41
C ARG A 26 -20.84 -18.83 -17.14
N LEU A 27 -20.94 -20.14 -17.13
CA LEU A 27 -21.42 -20.92 -15.98
C LEU A 27 -20.48 -20.79 -14.75
N LEU A 28 -19.18 -20.62 -14.98
CA LEU A 28 -18.22 -20.37 -13.89
C LEU A 28 -18.37 -18.95 -13.34
N GLN A 29 -18.56 -17.96 -14.23
CA GLN A 29 -18.83 -16.57 -13.84
C GLN A 29 -20.16 -16.44 -13.07
N GLU A 30 -21.22 -17.14 -13.50
CA GLU A 30 -22.50 -17.18 -12.79
C GLU A 30 -22.37 -17.77 -11.36
N LYS A 31 -21.35 -18.60 -11.12
CA LYS A 31 -20.98 -19.10 -9.78
C LYS A 31 -20.09 -18.15 -8.98
N GLY A 32 -19.85 -16.94 -9.48
CA GLY A 32 -19.00 -15.94 -8.83
C GLY A 32 -17.50 -16.22 -8.93
N MET A 33 -17.07 -17.07 -9.89
CA MET A 33 -15.65 -17.35 -10.11
C MET A 33 -15.06 -16.37 -11.12
N VAL A 34 -13.82 -15.93 -10.88
CA VAL A 34 -13.00 -15.23 -11.87
C VAL A 34 -12.41 -16.27 -12.82
N VAL A 35 -12.64 -16.10 -14.11
CA VAL A 35 -12.25 -17.08 -15.13
C VAL A 35 -11.16 -16.51 -16.03
N ALA A 36 -9.97 -17.12 -15.99
CA ALA A 36 -8.96 -16.94 -17.01
C ALA A 36 -9.12 -18.01 -18.10
N MET A 37 -9.15 -17.59 -19.36
CA MET A 37 -9.26 -18.46 -20.52
C MET A 37 -8.03 -18.30 -21.41
N THR A 38 -7.38 -19.40 -21.77
CA THR A 38 -6.27 -19.41 -22.72
C THR A 38 -6.72 -19.97 -24.07
N GLY A 39 -6.21 -19.42 -25.16
CA GLY A 39 -6.50 -19.90 -26.49
C GLY A 39 -5.55 -19.35 -27.55
N ASP A 40 -5.42 -20.05 -28.67
CA ASP A 40 -4.53 -19.72 -29.77
C ASP A 40 -5.28 -19.55 -31.11
N GLY A 41 -6.49 -20.07 -31.22
CA GLY A 41 -7.25 -20.13 -32.47
C GLY A 41 -8.44 -19.17 -32.57
N VAL A 42 -8.89 -18.96 -33.80
CA VAL A 42 -10.12 -18.17 -34.11
C VAL A 42 -11.34 -18.73 -33.35
N ASN A 43 -11.37 -20.05 -33.15
CA ASN A 43 -12.45 -20.73 -32.43
C ASN A 43 -12.48 -20.41 -30.94
N ASP A 44 -11.41 -19.88 -30.38
CA ASP A 44 -11.30 -19.51 -28.97
C ASP A 44 -11.71 -18.06 -28.70
N ALA A 45 -11.67 -17.21 -29.73
CA ALA A 45 -11.92 -15.79 -29.61
C ALA A 45 -13.23 -15.43 -28.87
N PRO A 46 -14.39 -16.09 -29.11
CA PRO A 46 -15.61 -15.79 -28.35
C PRO A 46 -15.51 -16.12 -26.86
N ALA A 47 -14.74 -17.16 -26.50
CA ALA A 47 -14.51 -17.53 -25.11
C ALA A 47 -13.46 -16.64 -24.44
N LEU A 48 -12.42 -16.27 -25.18
CA LEU A 48 -11.38 -15.30 -24.73
C LEU A 48 -12.00 -13.93 -24.42
N ALA A 49 -12.82 -13.41 -25.32
CA ALA A 49 -13.52 -12.14 -25.13
C ALA A 49 -14.52 -12.18 -23.95
N LYS A 50 -15.14 -13.35 -23.69
CA LYS A 50 -16.13 -13.51 -22.63
C LYS A 50 -15.51 -13.70 -21.24
N ALA A 51 -14.31 -14.26 -21.19
CA ALA A 51 -13.59 -14.48 -19.92
C ALA A 51 -13.26 -13.17 -19.21
N ASP A 52 -13.13 -13.23 -17.89
CA ASP A 52 -12.65 -12.07 -17.11
C ASP A 52 -11.23 -11.68 -17.55
N ILE A 53 -10.40 -12.69 -17.86
CA ILE A 53 -9.08 -12.54 -18.42
C ILE A 53 -8.91 -13.50 -19.60
N GLY A 54 -9.02 -13.00 -20.83
CA GLY A 54 -8.61 -13.73 -22.05
C GLY A 54 -7.11 -13.63 -22.22
N VAL A 55 -6.45 -14.76 -22.48
CA VAL A 55 -5.00 -14.87 -22.67
C VAL A 55 -4.72 -15.56 -24.00
N ALA A 56 -4.14 -14.85 -24.96
CA ALA A 56 -3.73 -15.42 -26.25
C ALA A 56 -2.24 -15.77 -26.26
N MET A 57 -1.92 -16.79 -27.07
CA MET A 57 -0.55 -17.13 -27.38
C MET A 57 0.04 -16.12 -28.40
N GLY A 58 1.27 -15.65 -28.18
CA GLY A 58 1.88 -14.62 -29.00
C GLY A 58 2.56 -15.18 -30.26
N ILE A 59 3.13 -16.36 -30.16
CA ILE A 59 3.83 -17.03 -31.27
C ILE A 59 2.85 -17.84 -32.11
N THR A 60 2.09 -18.73 -31.48
CA THR A 60 1.16 -19.65 -32.16
C THR A 60 -0.24 -19.08 -32.33
N GLY A 61 -0.59 -18.03 -31.57
CA GLY A 61 -1.92 -17.44 -31.59
C GLY A 61 -2.23 -16.65 -32.86
N THR A 62 -3.45 -16.83 -33.36
CA THR A 62 -3.97 -16.04 -34.49
C THR A 62 -4.23 -14.59 -34.06
N GLU A 63 -4.17 -13.66 -35.03
CA GLU A 63 -4.48 -12.25 -34.76
C GLU A 63 -5.87 -12.05 -34.15
N VAL A 64 -6.85 -12.82 -34.59
CA VAL A 64 -8.21 -12.82 -34.03
C VAL A 64 -8.25 -13.22 -32.54
N ALA A 65 -7.44 -14.22 -32.15
CA ALA A 65 -7.32 -14.61 -30.75
C ALA A 65 -6.61 -13.52 -29.92
N LYS A 66 -5.58 -12.90 -30.47
CA LYS A 66 -4.85 -11.79 -29.81
C LYS A 66 -5.75 -10.57 -29.61
N GLU A 67 -6.51 -10.16 -30.64
CA GLU A 67 -7.46 -9.04 -30.55
C GLU A 67 -8.61 -9.30 -29.55
N ALA A 68 -9.05 -10.56 -29.44
CA ALA A 68 -10.11 -10.95 -28.49
C ALA A 68 -9.60 -11.05 -27.04
N SER A 69 -8.29 -11.01 -26.82
CA SER A 69 -7.69 -11.26 -25.52
C SER A 69 -7.24 -9.96 -24.85
N LYS A 70 -7.24 -9.98 -23.49
CA LYS A 70 -6.71 -8.87 -22.68
C LYS A 70 -5.20 -8.97 -22.45
N ILE A 71 -4.64 -10.17 -22.56
CA ILE A 71 -3.20 -10.46 -22.37
C ILE A 71 -2.72 -11.32 -23.53
N VAL A 72 -1.53 -11.01 -24.01
CA VAL A 72 -0.82 -11.81 -25.01
C VAL A 72 0.50 -12.30 -24.41
N ILE A 73 0.72 -13.61 -24.41
CA ILE A 73 1.94 -14.22 -23.89
C ILE A 73 2.96 -14.32 -25.02
N THR A 74 4.06 -13.61 -24.91
CA THR A 74 5.06 -13.50 -25.98
C THR A 74 5.92 -14.75 -26.18
N ASP A 75 6.02 -15.62 -25.19
CA ASP A 75 6.85 -16.83 -25.17
C ASP A 75 6.04 -18.14 -25.27
N ASP A 76 4.71 -18.06 -25.36
CA ASP A 76 3.75 -19.16 -25.38
C ASP A 76 3.92 -20.18 -24.23
N ARG A 77 4.55 -19.77 -23.12
CA ARG A 77 4.81 -20.64 -21.98
C ARG A 77 3.69 -20.53 -20.95
N PHE A 78 3.14 -21.67 -20.56
CA PHE A 78 2.10 -21.70 -19.51
C PHE A 78 2.61 -21.22 -18.12
N SER A 79 3.91 -21.38 -17.83
CA SER A 79 4.55 -20.87 -16.63
C SER A 79 4.41 -19.34 -16.49
N THR A 80 4.48 -18.62 -17.63
CA THR A 80 4.34 -17.16 -17.67
C THR A 80 2.95 -16.69 -17.21
N ILE A 81 1.90 -17.51 -17.43
CA ILE A 81 0.56 -17.22 -16.87
C ILE A 81 0.58 -17.28 -15.35
N VAL A 82 1.26 -18.28 -14.80
CA VAL A 82 1.36 -18.46 -13.33
C VAL A 82 2.14 -17.31 -12.71
N GLU A 83 3.23 -16.89 -13.36
CA GLU A 83 4.02 -15.72 -12.96
C GLU A 83 3.19 -14.43 -13.02
N ALA A 84 2.41 -14.24 -14.09
CA ALA A 84 1.52 -13.09 -14.24
C ALA A 84 0.43 -13.06 -13.15
N ILE A 85 -0.09 -14.22 -12.73
CA ILE A 85 -1.04 -14.31 -11.62
C ILE A 85 -0.36 -13.92 -10.30
N ALA A 86 0.86 -14.40 -10.05
CA ALA A 86 1.61 -14.06 -8.86
C ALA A 86 1.89 -12.55 -8.78
N GLU A 87 2.32 -11.96 -9.91
CA GLU A 87 2.54 -10.52 -10.05
C GLU A 87 1.25 -9.71 -9.82
N GLY A 88 0.14 -10.12 -10.40
CA GLY A 88 -1.15 -9.46 -10.18
C GLY A 88 -1.57 -9.48 -8.71
N ARG A 89 -1.32 -10.57 -7.99
CA ARG A 89 -1.58 -10.67 -6.55
C ARG A 89 -0.65 -9.78 -5.72
N LEU A 90 0.63 -9.67 -6.12
CA LEU A 90 1.58 -8.76 -5.52
C LEU A 90 1.14 -7.30 -5.68
N VAL A 91 0.78 -6.89 -6.89
CA VAL A 91 0.28 -5.54 -7.18
C VAL A 91 -0.95 -5.22 -6.34
N TYR A 92 -1.93 -6.13 -6.27
CA TYR A 92 -3.12 -5.95 -5.45
C TYR A 92 -2.79 -5.75 -3.96
N ARG A 93 -1.86 -6.54 -3.43
CA ARG A 93 -1.38 -6.41 -2.05
C ARG A 93 -0.69 -5.07 -1.81
N ASN A 94 0.17 -4.65 -2.73
CA ASN A 94 0.87 -3.38 -2.61
C ASN A 94 -0.08 -2.18 -2.73
N ILE A 95 -1.14 -2.27 -3.54
CA ILE A 95 -2.23 -1.28 -3.55
C ILE A 95 -2.92 -1.19 -2.19
N LYS A 96 -3.19 -2.31 -1.51
CA LYS A 96 -3.76 -2.28 -0.14
C LYS A 96 -2.83 -1.59 0.86
N LYS A 97 -1.50 -1.83 0.77
CA LYS A 97 -0.51 -1.13 1.60
C LYS A 97 -0.53 0.38 1.36
N LEU A 98 -0.60 0.77 0.08
CA LEU A 98 -0.70 2.16 -0.34
C LEU A 98 -1.96 2.83 0.21
N ILE A 99 -3.12 2.20 0.03
CA ILE A 99 -4.40 2.72 0.53
C ILE A 99 -4.33 2.94 2.05
N LEU A 100 -3.79 1.98 2.81
CA LEU A 100 -3.61 2.13 4.24
C LEU A 100 -2.75 3.35 4.57
N PHE A 101 -1.61 3.52 3.89
CA PHE A 101 -0.71 4.63 4.10
C PHE A 101 -1.40 5.97 3.83
N LEU A 102 -2.01 6.14 2.66
CA LEU A 102 -2.70 7.36 2.26
C LEU A 102 -3.87 7.73 3.19
N PHE A 103 -4.66 6.74 3.62
CA PHE A 103 -5.77 7.02 4.54
C PHE A 103 -5.30 7.46 5.92
N VAL A 104 -4.25 6.82 6.46
CA VAL A 104 -3.69 7.21 7.76
C VAL A 104 -3.14 8.63 7.70
N THR A 105 -2.32 8.95 6.71
CA THR A 105 -1.67 10.26 6.58
C THR A 105 -2.68 11.39 6.33
N SER A 106 -3.65 11.18 5.42
CA SER A 106 -4.68 12.18 5.14
C SER A 106 -5.59 12.45 6.35
N ILE A 107 -5.95 11.40 7.11
CA ILE A 107 -6.77 11.56 8.31
C ILE A 107 -5.96 12.27 9.41
N ASP A 108 -4.68 11.95 9.57
CA ASP A 108 -3.79 12.62 10.54
C ASP A 108 -3.76 14.13 10.33
N GLU A 109 -3.54 14.57 9.08
CA GLU A 109 -3.51 16.00 8.73
C GLU A 109 -4.82 16.71 9.11
N VAL A 110 -5.95 16.14 8.71
CA VAL A 110 -7.27 16.71 8.99
C VAL A 110 -7.55 16.76 10.49
N VAL A 111 -7.24 15.68 11.23
CA VAL A 111 -7.51 15.61 12.67
C VAL A 111 -6.62 16.58 13.44
N ILE A 112 -5.34 16.72 13.09
CA ILE A 112 -4.42 17.66 13.76
C ILE A 112 -4.88 19.11 13.56
N LEU A 113 -5.25 19.49 12.32
CA LEU A 113 -5.79 20.82 12.03
C LEU A 113 -7.11 21.08 12.77
N PHE A 114 -8.01 20.11 12.79
CA PHE A 114 -9.29 20.21 13.48
C PHE A 114 -9.12 20.35 14.99
N LEU A 115 -8.25 19.55 15.61
CA LEU A 115 -7.99 19.62 17.05
C LEU A 115 -7.38 20.96 17.45
N ALA A 116 -6.46 21.50 16.66
CA ALA A 116 -5.88 22.81 16.93
C ALA A 116 -6.94 23.91 16.85
N LEU A 117 -7.81 23.86 15.84
CA LEU A 117 -8.91 24.81 15.69
C LEU A 117 -9.90 24.76 16.87
N VAL A 118 -10.34 23.56 17.26
CA VAL A 118 -11.30 23.36 18.37
C VAL A 118 -10.69 23.79 19.72
N ALA A 119 -9.37 23.56 19.89
CA ALA A 119 -8.65 23.98 21.09
C ALA A 119 -8.37 25.50 21.14
N GLY A 120 -8.74 26.25 20.10
CA GLY A 120 -8.56 27.70 20.06
C GLY A 120 -7.14 28.16 19.73
N PHE A 121 -6.31 27.27 19.21
CA PHE A 121 -4.97 27.62 18.72
C PHE A 121 -5.03 28.15 17.27
N GLY A 122 -4.03 28.92 16.90
CA GLY A 122 -3.82 29.26 15.48
C GLY A 122 -3.50 28.01 14.64
N PRO A 123 -3.55 28.12 13.30
CA PRO A 123 -3.30 26.99 12.42
C PRO A 123 -1.88 26.43 12.64
N PRO A 124 -1.73 25.15 13.04
CA PRO A 124 -0.43 24.53 13.28
C PRO A 124 0.36 24.29 11.99
N LEU A 125 -0.33 24.32 10.84
CA LEU A 125 0.24 24.14 9.51
C LEU A 125 -0.37 25.16 8.56
N LEU A 126 0.42 25.65 7.61
CA LEU A 126 -0.07 26.42 6.47
C LEU A 126 -0.41 25.49 5.31
N ALA A 127 -1.24 25.95 4.37
CA ALA A 127 -1.60 25.19 3.19
C ALA A 127 -0.38 24.73 2.37
N ILE A 128 0.68 25.53 2.32
CA ILE A 128 1.92 25.19 1.63
C ILE A 128 2.65 24.01 2.29
N HIS A 129 2.57 23.87 3.63
CA HIS A 129 3.16 22.75 4.36
C HIS A 129 2.42 21.44 4.02
N VAL A 130 1.08 21.49 4.03
CA VAL A 130 0.25 20.35 3.65
C VAL A 130 0.50 19.94 2.19
N LEU A 131 0.59 20.93 1.29
CA LEU A 131 0.93 20.67 -0.11
C LEU A 131 2.31 20.01 -0.27
N TRP A 132 3.33 20.49 0.47
CA TRP A 132 4.66 19.88 0.44
C TRP A 132 4.64 18.45 0.93
N ILE A 133 4.00 18.18 2.05
CA ILE A 133 3.89 16.85 2.63
C ILE A 133 3.24 15.90 1.60
N ASN A 134 2.07 16.24 1.09
CA ASN A 134 1.31 15.37 0.20
C ASN A 134 1.97 15.15 -1.17
N LEU A 135 2.58 16.21 -1.75
CA LEU A 135 3.15 16.12 -3.08
C LEU A 135 4.57 15.56 -3.06
N VAL A 136 5.40 16.02 -2.14
CA VAL A 136 6.84 15.74 -2.15
C VAL A 136 7.17 14.56 -1.25
N THR A 137 6.89 14.63 0.05
CA THR A 137 7.31 13.58 0.98
C THR A 137 6.46 12.32 0.82
N GLU A 138 5.15 12.46 0.81
CA GLU A 138 4.21 11.35 0.65
C GLU A 138 4.28 10.75 -0.76
N GLY A 139 4.37 11.60 -1.79
CA GLY A 139 4.48 11.15 -3.18
C GLY A 139 5.71 10.25 -3.41
N VAL A 140 6.87 10.63 -2.89
CA VAL A 140 8.09 9.81 -2.97
C VAL A 140 7.91 8.47 -2.24
N LEU A 141 7.36 8.48 -1.04
CA LEU A 141 7.17 7.26 -0.24
C LEU A 141 6.14 6.32 -0.87
N THR A 142 5.07 6.88 -1.43
CA THR A 142 3.99 6.16 -2.11
C THR A 142 4.50 5.35 -3.30
N ILE A 143 5.28 5.98 -4.20
CA ILE A 143 5.85 5.29 -5.36
C ILE A 143 6.74 4.12 -4.93
N ASN A 144 7.57 4.34 -3.90
CA ASN A 144 8.49 3.32 -3.43
C ASN A 144 7.78 2.18 -2.65
N LEU A 145 6.64 2.45 -2.01
CA LEU A 145 5.84 1.43 -1.34
C LEU A 145 5.13 0.49 -2.34
N ILE A 146 4.70 1.01 -3.50
CA ILE A 146 4.12 0.17 -4.58
C ILE A 146 5.15 -0.84 -5.12
N MET A 147 6.44 -0.51 -5.07
CA MET A 147 7.53 -1.38 -5.52
C MET A 147 8.00 -2.39 -4.47
N ASP A 148 7.19 -2.64 -3.43
CA ASP A 148 7.54 -3.61 -2.38
C ASP A 148 7.65 -5.03 -2.97
N PRO A 149 8.77 -5.75 -2.74
CA PRO A 149 9.03 -7.04 -3.37
C PRO A 149 8.10 -8.14 -2.87
N PRO A 150 7.98 -9.27 -3.62
CA PRO A 150 7.17 -10.41 -3.21
C PRO A 150 7.70 -11.03 -1.90
N GLU A 151 6.77 -11.44 -1.03
CA GLU A 151 7.08 -12.17 0.20
C GLU A 151 7.22 -13.69 -0.06
N GLY A 152 6.93 -14.15 -1.31
CA GLY A 152 7.02 -15.57 -1.70
C GLY A 152 5.82 -16.42 -1.27
N GLU A 153 4.79 -15.80 -0.72
CA GLU A 153 3.57 -16.47 -0.26
C GLU A 153 2.33 -16.18 -1.09
N GLU A 154 2.46 -15.37 -2.16
CA GLU A 154 1.36 -14.85 -2.97
C GLU A 154 0.51 -15.99 -3.57
N MET A 155 1.14 -17.09 -3.97
CA MET A 155 0.46 -18.24 -4.57
C MET A 155 -0.05 -19.25 -3.53
N LYS A 156 0.35 -19.15 -2.26
CA LYS A 156 -0.10 -20.03 -1.17
C LYS A 156 -1.43 -19.55 -0.56
N VAL A 157 -1.75 -18.28 -0.70
CA VAL A 157 -2.98 -17.67 -0.19
C VAL A 157 -4.14 -17.94 -1.16
N ARG A 158 -5.34 -18.14 -0.62
CA ARG A 158 -6.55 -18.29 -1.44
C ARG A 158 -6.82 -17.02 -2.27
N PRO A 159 -7.37 -17.16 -3.48
CA PRO A 159 -7.81 -16.02 -4.27
C PRO A 159 -8.77 -15.13 -3.50
N VAL A 160 -8.62 -13.82 -3.65
CA VAL A 160 -9.52 -12.82 -3.04
C VAL A 160 -10.85 -12.85 -3.79
N PRO A 161 -12.00 -12.96 -3.10
CA PRO A 161 -13.31 -12.90 -3.73
C PRO A 161 -13.54 -11.53 -4.38
N LEU A 162 -14.24 -11.49 -5.54
CA LEU A 162 -14.60 -10.22 -6.20
C LEU A 162 -15.46 -9.29 -5.32
N SER A 163 -16.19 -9.86 -4.36
CA SER A 163 -17.02 -9.12 -3.42
C SER A 163 -16.26 -8.51 -2.26
N GLU A 164 -14.96 -8.84 -2.10
CA GLU A 164 -14.15 -8.30 -1.02
C GLU A 164 -13.77 -6.85 -1.34
N PRO A 165 -14.11 -5.88 -0.48
CA PRO A 165 -13.73 -4.49 -0.68
C PRO A 165 -12.22 -4.32 -0.50
N LEU A 166 -11.63 -3.35 -1.22
CA LEU A 166 -10.23 -2.96 -1.04
C LEU A 166 -9.93 -2.54 0.41
N LEU A 167 -10.87 -1.80 1.01
CA LEU A 167 -10.86 -1.47 2.44
C LEU A 167 -11.55 -2.61 3.22
N ASP A 168 -10.82 -3.68 3.45
CA ASP A 168 -11.29 -4.80 4.25
C ASP A 168 -11.30 -4.48 5.76
N ARG A 169 -11.93 -5.36 6.55
CA ARG A 169 -12.03 -5.18 8.00
C ARG A 169 -10.66 -5.13 8.69
N ALA A 170 -9.65 -5.77 8.14
CA ALA A 170 -8.30 -5.76 8.69
C ALA A 170 -7.67 -4.39 8.52
N LEU A 171 -7.76 -3.77 7.33
CA LEU A 171 -7.32 -2.40 7.09
C LEU A 171 -8.10 -1.41 7.96
N LEU A 172 -9.44 -1.49 7.94
CA LEU A 172 -10.29 -0.60 8.73
C LEU A 172 -10.01 -0.63 10.23
N SER A 173 -9.57 -1.76 10.78
CA SER A 173 -9.18 -1.85 12.19
C SER A 173 -7.80 -1.25 12.49
N ARG A 174 -6.91 -1.17 11.50
CA ARG A 174 -5.56 -0.62 11.64
C ARG A 174 -5.54 0.90 11.57
N ILE A 175 -6.34 1.49 10.66
CA ILE A 175 -6.39 2.94 10.44
C ILE A 175 -6.58 3.72 11.74
N PRO A 176 -7.63 3.47 12.56
CA PRO A 176 -7.83 4.23 13.80
C PRO A 176 -6.65 4.12 14.78
N LEU A 177 -6.06 2.93 14.88
CA LEU A 177 -4.94 2.70 15.79
C LEU A 177 -3.70 3.52 15.40
N MET A 178 -3.37 3.52 14.10
CA MET A 178 -2.23 4.26 13.56
C MET A 178 -2.48 5.77 13.63
N VAL A 179 -3.68 6.23 13.27
CA VAL A 179 -4.10 7.63 13.37
C VAL A 179 -4.02 8.14 14.82
N ILE A 180 -4.58 7.40 15.77
CA ILE A 180 -4.54 7.83 17.19
C ILE A 180 -3.09 7.95 17.67
N ALA A 181 -2.22 6.99 17.32
CA ALA A 181 -0.82 7.04 17.73
C ALA A 181 -0.07 8.21 17.07
N SER A 182 -0.32 8.47 15.78
CA SER A 182 0.28 9.57 15.03
C SER A 182 -0.20 10.93 15.57
N VAL A 183 -1.49 11.13 15.66
CA VAL A 183 -2.09 12.35 16.21
C VAL A 183 -1.63 12.60 17.64
N ALA A 184 -1.60 11.57 18.49
CA ALA A 184 -1.12 11.71 19.87
C ALA A 184 0.34 12.18 19.93
N SER A 185 1.20 11.68 19.05
CA SER A 185 2.60 12.08 19.00
C SER A 185 2.79 13.49 18.41
N VAL A 186 2.20 13.79 17.27
CA VAL A 186 2.38 15.08 16.57
C VAL A 186 1.63 16.21 17.28
N PHE A 187 0.36 16.02 17.60
CA PHE A 187 -0.44 17.02 18.32
C PHE A 187 0.01 17.18 19.77
N GLY A 188 0.45 16.09 20.40
CA GLY A 188 1.07 16.12 21.73
C GLY A 188 2.35 16.96 21.73
N TRP A 189 3.20 16.81 20.71
CA TRP A 189 4.40 17.67 20.54
C TRP A 189 4.01 19.13 20.33
N PHE A 190 3.04 19.41 19.47
CA PHE A 190 2.51 20.76 19.23
C PHE A 190 2.06 21.41 20.55
N LEU A 191 1.25 20.74 21.34
CA LEU A 191 0.77 21.24 22.62
C LEU A 191 1.94 21.46 23.59
N PHE A 192 2.84 20.51 23.74
CA PHE A 192 4.00 20.59 24.63
C PHE A 192 4.84 21.84 24.35
N ARG A 193 5.16 22.08 23.09
CA ARG A 193 5.97 23.26 22.69
C ARG A 193 5.20 24.58 22.86
N THR A 194 3.93 24.59 22.54
CA THR A 194 3.06 25.76 22.74
C THR A 194 2.98 26.13 24.21
N TYR A 195 2.81 25.16 25.12
CA TYR A 195 2.77 25.43 26.57
C TYR A 195 4.13 25.81 27.15
N GLN A 196 5.24 25.49 26.49
CA GLN A 196 6.57 26.00 26.83
C GLN A 196 6.76 27.49 26.47
N GLY A 197 5.83 28.11 25.76
CA GLY A 197 5.92 29.51 25.34
C GLY A 197 6.85 29.71 24.15
N VAL A 198 7.14 28.70 23.35
CA VAL A 198 7.92 28.77 22.12
C VAL A 198 7.18 29.63 21.08
N SER A 199 7.93 30.36 20.23
CA SER A 199 7.34 31.17 19.17
C SER A 199 6.44 30.36 18.27
N HIS A 200 5.32 30.95 17.82
CA HIS A 200 4.33 30.26 17.00
C HIS A 200 4.94 29.72 15.68
N ASP A 201 5.87 30.46 15.07
CA ASP A 201 6.50 30.10 13.81
C ASP A 201 7.45 28.90 14.00
N LEU A 202 8.19 28.85 15.13
CA LEU A 202 9.02 27.68 15.45
C LEU A 202 8.17 26.43 15.76
N VAL A 203 7.09 26.58 16.55
CA VAL A 203 6.16 25.49 16.84
C VAL A 203 5.52 24.96 15.54
N ARG A 204 5.20 25.85 14.60
CA ARG A 204 4.69 25.47 13.27
C ARG A 204 5.72 24.64 12.50
N THR A 205 6.98 25.06 12.47
CA THR A 205 8.05 24.32 11.79
C THR A 205 8.26 22.94 12.42
N GLU A 206 8.27 22.88 13.75
CA GLU A 206 8.41 21.63 14.48
C GLU A 206 7.22 20.68 14.23
N THR A 207 5.99 21.22 14.16
CA THR A 207 4.79 20.42 13.87
C THR A 207 4.79 19.91 12.43
N PHE A 208 5.16 20.75 11.48
CA PHE A 208 5.35 20.37 10.08
C PHE A 208 6.37 19.23 9.94
N THR A 209 7.52 19.37 10.61
CA THR A 209 8.55 18.34 10.61
C THR A 209 8.09 17.06 11.33
N ALA A 210 7.39 17.19 12.45
CA ALA A 210 6.86 16.05 13.19
C ALA A 210 5.85 15.24 12.35
N LEU A 211 5.01 15.92 11.59
CA LEU A 211 4.07 15.26 10.69
C LEU A 211 4.79 14.51 9.55
N ALA A 212 5.78 15.15 8.91
CA ALA A 212 6.58 14.50 7.87
C ALA A 212 7.33 13.26 8.40
N VAL A 213 7.96 13.37 9.59
CA VAL A 213 8.69 12.25 10.22
C VAL A 213 7.73 11.13 10.64
N SER A 214 6.53 11.45 11.11
CA SER A 214 5.52 10.42 11.45
C SER A 214 5.14 9.58 10.23
N GLN A 215 5.07 10.17 9.03
CA GLN A 215 4.82 9.45 7.79
C GLN A 215 5.94 8.47 7.44
N TRP A 216 7.21 8.78 7.78
CA TRP A 216 8.33 7.83 7.57
C TRP A 216 8.17 6.57 8.43
N TRP A 217 7.70 6.70 9.66
CA TRP A 217 7.35 5.56 10.50
C TRP A 217 6.12 4.82 9.99
N ASN A 218 5.11 5.55 9.53
CA ASN A 218 3.88 4.98 8.99
C ASN A 218 4.12 4.14 7.72
N VAL A 219 4.95 4.61 6.79
CA VAL A 219 5.23 3.85 5.56
C VAL A 219 5.93 2.52 5.87
N LEU A 220 6.82 2.49 6.85
CA LEU A 220 7.47 1.26 7.32
C LEU A 220 6.45 0.29 7.94
N ASN A 221 5.49 0.82 8.72
CA ASN A 221 4.42 0.03 9.31
C ASN A 221 3.48 -0.59 8.27
N CYS A 222 3.24 0.11 7.15
CA CYS A 222 2.33 -0.35 6.10
C CYS A 222 2.87 -1.52 5.29
N ARG A 223 4.19 -1.78 5.29
CA ARG A 223 4.82 -2.85 4.51
C ARG A 223 4.30 -4.25 4.83
N SER A 224 4.05 -4.55 6.10
CA SER A 224 3.54 -5.87 6.49
C SER A 224 2.45 -5.77 7.55
N THR A 225 1.56 -6.74 7.54
CA THR A 225 0.49 -6.89 8.54
C THR A 225 0.93 -7.67 9.76
N THR A 226 1.91 -8.55 9.61
CA THR A 226 2.35 -9.50 10.64
C THR A 226 3.85 -9.44 10.92
N HIS A 227 4.68 -9.18 9.89
CA HIS A 227 6.13 -9.14 10.05
C HIS A 227 6.57 -7.83 10.73
N SER A 228 7.56 -7.96 11.61
CA SER A 228 8.12 -6.80 12.31
C SER A 228 8.93 -5.94 11.38
N VAL A 229 8.82 -4.62 11.53
CA VAL A 229 9.68 -3.65 10.84
C VAL A 229 11.15 -3.83 11.23
N LEU A 230 11.43 -4.34 12.44
CA LEU A 230 12.79 -4.58 12.93
C LEU A 230 13.43 -5.85 12.36
N SER A 231 12.73 -6.59 11.48
CA SER A 231 13.30 -7.74 10.80
C SER A 231 14.26 -7.31 9.67
N ARG A 232 15.15 -8.23 9.24
CA ARG A 232 16.06 -7.96 8.10
C ARG A 232 15.32 -7.69 6.79
N GLU A 233 14.05 -8.01 6.72
CA GLU A 233 13.17 -7.76 5.58
C GLU A 233 12.95 -6.25 5.30
N ILE A 234 13.24 -5.38 6.28
CA ILE A 234 13.21 -3.92 6.05
C ILE A 234 14.13 -3.52 4.89
N PHE A 235 15.25 -4.21 4.71
CA PHE A 235 16.21 -3.92 3.65
C PHE A 235 15.88 -4.57 2.31
N SER A 236 14.81 -5.36 2.19
CA SER A 236 14.42 -6.01 0.94
C SER A 236 13.93 -5.01 -0.13
N ASN A 237 13.31 -3.90 0.29
CA ASN A 237 12.89 -2.83 -0.61
C ASN A 237 13.92 -1.69 -0.61
N HIS A 238 14.91 -1.80 -1.49
CA HIS A 238 15.94 -0.77 -1.64
C HIS A 238 15.37 0.58 -2.11
N TRP A 239 14.31 0.56 -2.94
CA TRP A 239 13.65 1.77 -3.41
C TRP A 239 13.00 2.54 -2.27
N LEU A 240 12.35 1.84 -1.33
CA LEU A 240 11.78 2.49 -0.15
C LEU A 240 12.85 3.12 0.74
N ILE A 241 13.99 2.46 0.91
CA ILE A 241 15.11 3.02 1.69
C ILE A 241 15.65 4.29 1.01
N LEU A 242 15.85 4.25 -0.31
CA LEU A 242 16.28 5.43 -1.08
C LEU A 242 15.24 6.55 -1.00
N GLY A 243 13.95 6.20 -1.07
CA GLY A 243 12.84 7.14 -0.91
C GLY A 243 12.82 7.80 0.47
N LEU A 244 13.03 7.04 1.54
CA LEU A 244 13.14 7.56 2.90
C LEU A 244 14.34 8.50 3.06
N ILE A 245 15.49 8.16 2.49
CA ILE A 245 16.67 9.03 2.49
C ILE A 245 16.36 10.31 1.71
N ALA A 246 15.76 10.20 0.52
CA ALA A 246 15.39 11.37 -0.28
C ALA A 246 14.38 12.27 0.43
N ALA A 247 13.32 11.70 1.00
CA ALA A 247 12.32 12.45 1.76
C ALA A 247 12.94 13.16 2.97
N ASN A 248 13.88 12.50 3.66
CA ASN A 248 14.62 13.10 4.78
C ASN A 248 15.49 14.27 4.31
N LEU A 249 16.27 14.08 3.24
CA LEU A 249 17.12 15.15 2.68
C LEU A 249 16.29 16.34 2.19
N LEU A 250 15.15 16.09 1.55
CA LEU A 250 14.23 17.13 1.10
C LEU A 250 13.64 17.91 2.29
N GLN A 251 13.24 17.20 3.37
CA GLN A 251 12.73 17.84 4.58
C GLN A 251 13.83 18.69 5.27
N LEU A 252 15.04 18.17 5.36
CA LEU A 252 16.19 18.93 5.88
C LEU A 252 16.47 20.18 5.01
N ALA A 253 16.38 20.03 3.69
CA ALA A 253 16.56 21.17 2.78
C ALA A 253 15.51 22.27 3.02
N VAL A 254 14.23 21.90 3.21
CA VAL A 254 13.18 22.88 3.50
C VAL A 254 13.43 23.57 4.84
N VAL A 255 13.82 22.82 5.86
CA VAL A 255 13.99 23.35 7.23
C VAL A 255 15.25 24.22 7.38
N TYR A 256 16.33 23.95 6.64
CA TYR A 256 17.63 24.59 6.87
C TYR A 256 18.12 25.50 5.74
N LEU A 257 17.56 25.42 4.52
CA LEU A 257 17.97 26.33 3.44
C LEU A 257 17.25 27.70 3.58
N PRO A 258 17.97 28.82 3.64
CA PRO A 258 17.37 30.15 3.88
C PRO A 258 16.28 30.52 2.87
N PHE A 259 16.48 30.21 1.59
CA PHE A 259 15.48 30.43 0.53
C PHE A 259 14.18 29.65 0.79
N MET A 260 14.28 28.40 1.24
CA MET A 260 13.12 27.56 1.55
C MET A 260 12.40 28.07 2.80
N ASN A 261 13.13 28.53 3.81
CA ASN A 261 12.54 29.06 5.04
C ASN A 261 11.65 30.28 4.75
N GLU A 262 12.13 31.18 3.90
CA GLU A 262 11.34 32.34 3.46
C GLU A 262 10.08 31.92 2.67
N PHE A 263 10.25 30.99 1.73
CA PHE A 263 9.15 30.51 0.88
C PHE A 263 8.07 29.73 1.68
N PHE A 264 8.47 28.93 2.65
CA PHE A 264 7.56 28.14 3.48
C PHE A 264 7.10 28.87 4.75
N HIS A 265 7.60 30.08 5.03
CA HIS A 265 7.31 30.84 6.25
C HIS A 265 7.61 30.02 7.53
N ILE A 266 8.82 29.49 7.64
CA ILE A 266 9.27 28.63 8.73
C ILE A 266 10.60 29.13 9.29
N GLU A 267 10.89 28.72 10.54
CA GLU A 267 12.16 29.00 11.23
C GLU A 267 13.00 27.71 11.34
N PRO A 268 14.33 27.77 11.22
CA PRO A 268 15.16 26.58 11.41
C PRO A 268 15.03 26.02 12.82
N ILE A 269 14.86 24.71 12.94
CA ILE A 269 14.78 24.02 14.24
C ILE A 269 16.15 23.57 14.70
N SER A 270 16.35 23.42 16.03
CA SER A 270 17.57 22.83 16.55
C SER A 270 17.71 21.36 16.22
N LEU A 271 18.96 20.86 16.14
CA LEU A 271 19.18 19.41 15.93
C LEU A 271 18.57 18.58 17.07
N GLU A 272 18.59 19.12 18.29
CA GLU A 272 17.96 18.50 19.45
C GLU A 272 16.45 18.33 19.24
N SER A 273 15.74 19.40 18.82
CA SER A 273 14.32 19.34 18.49
C SER A 273 14.05 18.32 17.37
N PHE A 274 14.89 18.28 16.33
CA PHE A 274 14.73 17.32 15.24
C PHE A 274 14.84 15.87 15.74
N VAL A 275 15.83 15.56 16.57
CA VAL A 275 16.01 14.22 17.16
C VAL A 275 14.85 13.88 18.10
N MET A 276 14.41 14.80 18.94
CA MET A 276 13.29 14.61 19.85
C MET A 276 11.99 14.35 19.09
N ILE A 277 11.74 15.08 18.01
CA ILE A 277 10.61 14.83 17.09
C ILE A 277 10.68 13.40 16.54
N GLY A 278 11.85 12.96 16.08
CA GLY A 278 12.04 11.59 15.60
C GLY A 278 11.69 10.54 16.65
N VAL A 279 12.10 10.75 17.89
CA VAL A 279 11.81 9.85 19.02
C VAL A 279 10.32 9.86 19.36
N VAL A 280 9.72 11.03 19.51
CA VAL A 280 8.29 11.16 19.90
C VAL A 280 7.38 10.57 18.82
N THR A 281 7.63 10.89 17.55
CA THR A 281 6.81 10.38 16.44
C THR A 281 7.01 8.88 16.18
N SER A 282 8.12 8.27 16.67
CA SER A 282 8.31 6.82 16.62
C SER A 282 7.25 6.03 17.42
N LEU A 283 6.44 6.69 18.26
CA LEU A 283 5.30 6.07 18.95
C LEU A 283 4.41 5.29 17.99
N VAL A 284 4.19 5.81 16.78
CA VAL A 284 3.40 5.16 15.73
C VAL A 284 3.99 3.79 15.36
N LEU A 285 5.32 3.71 15.25
CA LEU A 285 6.02 2.44 14.97
C LEU A 285 5.77 1.42 16.10
N TRP A 286 5.99 1.84 17.34
CA TRP A 286 5.90 0.94 18.50
C TRP A 286 4.49 0.44 18.76
N VAL A 287 3.48 1.28 18.59
CA VAL A 287 2.07 0.88 18.72
C VAL A 287 1.70 -0.20 17.69
N GLU A 288 2.12 -0.02 16.44
CA GLU A 288 1.84 -1.01 15.38
C GLU A 288 2.68 -2.30 15.59
N GLU A 289 3.92 -2.19 16.04
CA GLU A 289 4.72 -3.37 16.41
C GLU A 289 4.11 -4.18 17.56
N ALA A 290 3.55 -3.49 18.56
CA ALA A 290 2.82 -4.16 19.64
C ALA A 290 1.57 -4.89 19.11
N ARG A 291 0.82 -4.27 18.18
CA ARG A 291 -0.31 -4.92 17.50
C ARG A 291 0.14 -6.16 16.73
N LYS A 292 1.21 -6.06 15.92
CA LYS A 292 1.77 -7.17 15.14
C LYS A 292 2.22 -8.32 16.05
N TRP A 293 2.86 -8.00 17.15
CA TRP A 293 3.27 -8.99 18.15
C TRP A 293 2.07 -9.74 18.77
N LEU A 294 1.00 -9.01 19.09
CA LEU A 294 -0.25 -9.61 19.59
C LEU A 294 -0.91 -10.50 18.54
N ALA A 295 -0.92 -10.07 17.26
CA ALA A 295 -1.45 -10.86 16.15
C ALA A 295 -0.70 -12.19 16.01
N ARG A 296 0.63 -12.15 15.93
CA ARG A 296 1.47 -13.38 15.86
C ARG A 296 1.23 -14.34 17.04
N ARG A 297 1.06 -13.81 18.25
CA ARG A 297 0.74 -14.66 19.43
C ARG A 297 -0.63 -15.32 19.33
N ARG A 298 -1.62 -14.65 18.75
CA ARG A 298 -2.95 -15.23 18.54
C ARG A 298 -2.93 -16.34 17.51
N GLU A 299 -2.23 -16.14 16.39
CA GLU A 299 -2.06 -17.15 15.34
C GLU A 299 -1.33 -18.39 15.88
N ALA A 300 -0.25 -18.23 16.62
CA ALA A 300 0.47 -19.33 17.25
C ALA A 300 -0.40 -20.15 18.21
N ARG A 301 -1.35 -19.51 18.92
CA ARG A 301 -2.30 -20.19 19.81
C ARG A 301 -3.45 -20.88 19.05
N SER A 302 -3.85 -20.38 17.91
CA SER A 302 -4.92 -20.96 17.09
C SER A 302 -4.43 -22.13 16.22
N GLY A 303 -3.17 -22.09 15.78
CA GLY A 303 -2.53 -23.19 15.03
C GLY A 303 -2.07 -24.37 15.89
N ALA A 304 -2.11 -24.24 17.22
CA ALA A 304 -1.81 -25.30 18.18
C ALA A 304 -3.05 -26.10 18.63
N LYS A 305 -4.22 -25.82 18.05
CA LYS A 305 -5.46 -26.59 18.19
C LYS A 305 -5.79 -27.29 16.90
#